data_303eca794e0cf3cacb531995722324a9
#
_entry.id   303eca794e0cf3cacb531995722324a9
#
_cell.length_a   1.000
_cell.length_b   1.000
_cell.length_c   1.000
_cell.angle_alpha   90.00
_cell.angle_beta   90.00
_cell.angle_gamma   90.00
#
_symmetry.space_group_name_H-M   'P 1'
#
loop_
_entity.id
_entity.type
_entity.pdbx_description
1 polymer ?
#
loop_
_entity_poly.entity_id
_entity_poly.type
_entity_poly.pdbx_seq_one_letter_code
_entity_poly.pdbx_strand_id
1 'polypeptide(L)'
;MHVPLSWLRDYVPLSMPAGELAERLSISAAEVNTIEPRGPVDEEGNHGLFLVGKVLEAGKHPNADRLQLCQVDVGEGEPRQIVCGAWNFGAGATVAVALPGARLPGADAPLGEAKLRGEVSRGMILSERELELGTDHAGIMVLPETEPGTDRRSEERRVGKECRSRWSPYH
;
A
#
# COMPACT_ATOMS: atom_id res chain seq x y z
N MET A 1 -16.86 15.25 -10.87
CA MET A 1 -15.47 15.02 -11.36
C MET A 1 -14.61 14.77 -10.14
N HIS A 2 -13.84 13.67 -10.12
CA HIS A 2 -12.88 13.39 -9.05
C HIS A 2 -11.47 13.76 -9.52
N VAL A 3 -10.75 14.51 -8.70
CA VAL A 3 -9.38 14.96 -9.00
C VAL A 3 -8.47 14.51 -7.87
N PRO A 4 -7.52 13.58 -8.10
CA PRO A 4 -6.55 13.18 -7.09
C PRO A 4 -5.63 14.35 -6.70
N LEU A 5 -5.42 14.57 -5.39
CA LEU A 5 -4.48 15.60 -4.91
C LEU A 5 -3.04 15.32 -5.31
N SER A 6 -2.65 14.04 -5.41
CA SER A 6 -1.35 13.62 -5.93
C SER A 6 -1.11 14.16 -7.35
N TRP A 7 -2.12 14.05 -8.20
CA TRP A 7 -2.08 14.57 -9.57
C TRP A 7 -1.99 16.11 -9.62
N LEU A 8 -2.77 16.82 -8.77
CA LEU A 8 -2.68 18.28 -8.70
C LEU A 8 -1.29 18.78 -8.28
N ARG A 9 -0.63 18.07 -7.35
CA ARG A 9 0.73 18.39 -6.89
C ARG A 9 1.79 18.31 -7.99
N ASP A 10 1.52 17.59 -9.06
CA ASP A 10 2.42 17.55 -10.24
C ASP A 10 2.43 18.86 -11.02
N TYR A 11 1.38 19.64 -10.92
CA TYR A 11 1.19 20.90 -11.67
C TYR A 11 1.37 22.14 -10.81
N VAL A 12 1.03 22.05 -9.53
CA VAL A 12 1.10 23.18 -8.58
C VAL A 12 1.70 22.74 -7.25
N PRO A 13 2.59 23.54 -6.63
CA PRO A 13 3.08 23.28 -5.30
C PRO A 13 1.94 23.47 -4.28
N LEU A 14 1.38 22.38 -3.79
CA LEU A 14 0.32 22.37 -2.77
C LEU A 14 0.94 22.07 -1.41
N SER A 15 1.04 23.09 -0.56
CA SER A 15 1.58 22.98 0.81
C SER A 15 0.47 22.96 1.88
N MET A 16 -0.77 23.23 1.49
CA MET A 16 -1.92 23.32 2.41
C MET A 16 -2.66 21.98 2.54
N PRO A 17 -3.36 21.75 3.66
CA PRO A 17 -4.25 20.61 3.85
C PRO A 17 -5.39 20.59 2.82
N ALA A 18 -5.92 19.38 2.54
CA ALA A 18 -7.00 19.19 1.56
C ALA A 18 -8.25 20.00 1.87
N GLY A 19 -8.62 20.15 3.16
CA GLY A 19 -9.77 20.94 3.59
C GLY A 19 -9.61 22.42 3.25
N GLU A 20 -8.47 23.02 3.56
CA GLU A 20 -8.17 24.42 3.24
C GLU A 20 -8.15 24.66 1.72
N LEU A 21 -7.59 23.71 0.96
CA LEU A 21 -7.61 23.77 -0.50
C LEU A 21 -9.03 23.74 -1.05
N ALA A 22 -9.88 22.88 -0.52
CA ALA A 22 -11.28 22.76 -0.92
C ALA A 22 -12.08 24.06 -0.68
N GLU A 23 -11.87 24.68 0.48
CA GLU A 23 -12.49 25.97 0.81
C GLU A 23 -12.05 27.08 -0.16
N ARG A 24 -10.74 27.16 -0.42
CA ARG A 24 -10.21 28.17 -1.36
C ARG A 24 -10.70 27.97 -2.78
N LEU A 25 -10.75 26.72 -3.24
CA LEU A 25 -11.29 26.40 -4.58
C LEU A 25 -12.77 26.75 -4.67
N SER A 26 -13.56 26.44 -3.65
CA SER A 26 -14.99 26.71 -3.62
C SER A 26 -15.31 28.21 -3.66
N ILE A 27 -14.44 29.05 -3.10
CA ILE A 27 -14.60 30.51 -3.10
C ILE A 27 -14.14 31.12 -4.43
N SER A 28 -13.08 30.59 -5.04
CA SER A 28 -12.36 31.30 -6.13
C SER A 28 -12.54 30.68 -7.52
N ALA A 29 -12.89 29.39 -7.63
CA ALA A 29 -12.85 28.73 -8.93
C ALA A 29 -14.00 27.74 -9.16
N ALA A 30 -14.13 26.71 -8.32
CA ALA A 30 -15.09 25.61 -8.50
C ALA A 30 -15.50 25.04 -7.16
N GLU A 31 -16.78 24.78 -6.98
CA GLU A 31 -17.32 24.19 -5.75
C GLU A 31 -16.78 22.77 -5.54
N VAL A 32 -16.22 22.53 -4.35
CA VAL A 32 -15.78 21.22 -3.91
C VAL A 32 -16.84 20.64 -2.98
N ASN A 33 -17.58 19.68 -3.47
CA ASN A 33 -18.70 19.07 -2.73
C ASN A 33 -18.23 18.02 -1.72
N THR A 34 -17.13 17.31 -2.01
CA THR A 34 -16.69 16.18 -1.20
C THR A 34 -15.18 16.03 -1.24
N ILE A 35 -14.58 15.68 -0.10
CA ILE A 35 -13.20 15.23 0.02
C ILE A 35 -13.27 13.76 0.41
N GLU A 36 -12.74 12.88 -0.45
CA GLU A 36 -12.70 11.44 -0.21
C GLU A 36 -11.28 11.03 0.16
N PRO A 37 -10.99 10.71 1.42
CA PRO A 37 -9.74 10.08 1.79
C PRO A 37 -9.70 8.65 1.22
N ARG A 38 -8.54 8.22 0.75
CA ARG A 38 -8.32 6.85 0.27
C ARG A 38 -7.09 6.27 0.93
N GLY A 39 -7.15 4.97 1.22
CA GLY A 39 -6.11 4.24 1.93
C GLY A 39 -6.31 4.21 3.45
N PRO A 40 -5.37 3.57 4.17
CA PRO A 40 -5.43 3.46 5.62
C PRO A 40 -5.45 4.85 6.29
N VAL A 41 -6.26 4.99 7.34
CA VAL A 41 -6.31 6.23 8.12
C VAL A 41 -5.07 6.32 9.02
N ASP A 42 -4.46 7.52 9.10
CA ASP A 42 -3.29 7.76 9.96
C ASP A 42 -3.73 8.16 11.38
N GLU A 43 -4.37 7.23 12.05
CA GLU A 43 -4.67 7.38 13.47
C GLU A 43 -3.55 6.72 14.29
N GLU A 44 -3.06 7.43 15.30
CA GLU A 44 -2.06 6.91 16.26
C GLU A 44 -0.78 6.34 15.62
N GLY A 45 -0.35 6.87 14.47
CA GLY A 45 0.85 6.39 13.76
C GLY A 45 0.63 5.12 12.93
N ASN A 46 -0.62 4.80 12.61
CA ASN A 46 -0.99 3.63 11.82
C ASN A 46 -0.22 3.51 10.49
N HIS A 47 0.07 4.64 9.82
CA HIS A 47 0.83 4.62 8.56
C HIS A 47 2.25 4.05 8.70
N GLY A 48 2.89 4.23 9.85
CA GLY A 48 4.22 3.66 10.11
C GLY A 48 4.24 2.13 10.16
N LEU A 49 3.08 1.50 10.21
CA LEU A 49 2.90 0.04 10.21
C LEU A 49 2.62 -0.53 8.81
N PHE A 50 2.54 0.32 7.78
CA PHE A 50 2.41 -0.08 6.39
C PHE A 50 3.72 0.20 5.65
N LEU A 51 4.47 -0.85 5.36
CA LEU A 51 5.81 -0.77 4.79
C LEU A 51 5.87 -1.42 3.40
N VAL A 52 6.87 -1.01 2.66
CA VAL A 52 7.28 -1.74 1.46
C VAL A 52 8.18 -2.89 1.89
N GLY A 53 7.85 -4.11 1.48
CA GLY A 53 8.64 -5.30 1.76
C GLY A 53 9.20 -5.92 0.48
N LYS A 54 10.42 -6.45 0.55
CA LYS A 54 11.01 -7.28 -0.51
C LYS A 54 10.91 -8.74 -0.12
N VAL A 55 10.27 -9.53 -0.96
CA VAL A 55 10.16 -10.98 -0.77
C VAL A 55 11.50 -11.62 -1.07
N LEU A 56 12.19 -12.13 -0.07
CA LEU A 56 13.48 -12.83 -0.22
C LEU A 56 13.24 -14.26 -0.68
N GLU A 57 12.30 -14.94 -0.03
CA GLU A 57 11.94 -16.30 -0.32
C GLU A 57 10.41 -16.46 -0.32
N ALA A 58 9.90 -17.26 -1.24
CA ALA A 58 8.49 -17.65 -1.30
C ALA A 58 8.42 -19.14 -1.62
N GLY A 59 7.86 -19.90 -0.72
CA GLY A 59 7.76 -21.35 -0.85
C GLY A 59 6.38 -21.88 -0.49
N LYS A 60 6.07 -23.10 -0.89
CA LYS A 60 4.83 -23.77 -0.52
C LYS A 60 4.79 -23.99 0.99
N HIS A 61 3.65 -23.69 1.60
CA HIS A 61 3.42 -23.94 3.02
C HIS A 61 3.45 -25.45 3.30
N PRO A 62 4.18 -25.90 4.37
CA PRO A 62 4.36 -27.35 4.63
C PRO A 62 3.05 -28.09 4.90
N ASN A 63 2.08 -27.42 5.51
CA ASN A 63 0.83 -28.03 5.96
C ASN A 63 -0.43 -27.48 5.25
N ALA A 64 -0.27 -26.73 4.13
CA ALA A 64 -1.39 -26.14 3.41
C ALA A 64 -1.09 -25.89 1.94
N ASP A 65 -1.79 -26.58 1.05
CA ASP A 65 -1.56 -26.50 -0.41
C ASP A 65 -1.91 -25.15 -1.04
N ARG A 66 -2.75 -24.37 -0.39
CA ARG A 66 -3.22 -23.06 -0.89
C ARG A 66 -2.49 -21.86 -0.29
N LEU A 67 -1.46 -22.11 0.53
CA LEU A 67 -0.71 -21.06 1.20
C LEU A 67 0.74 -21.09 0.78
N GLN A 68 1.37 -19.92 0.76
CA GLN A 68 2.81 -19.72 0.65
C GLN A 68 3.37 -19.29 2.01
N LEU A 69 4.58 -19.75 2.30
CA LEU A 69 5.41 -19.24 3.39
C LEU A 69 6.47 -18.32 2.79
N CYS A 70 6.44 -17.05 3.17
CA CYS A 70 7.31 -16.03 2.62
C CYS A 70 8.26 -15.49 3.69
N GLN A 71 9.51 -15.23 3.31
CA GLN A 71 10.45 -14.44 4.09
C GLN A 71 10.52 -13.06 3.43
N VAL A 72 10.10 -12.03 4.16
CA VAL A 72 9.95 -10.67 3.64
C VAL A 72 10.84 -9.72 4.44
N ASP A 73 11.75 -9.05 3.75
CA ASP A 73 12.52 -7.96 4.30
C ASP A 73 11.69 -6.67 4.27
N VAL A 74 11.48 -6.09 5.42
CA VAL A 74 10.74 -4.83 5.61
C VAL A 74 11.63 -3.67 6.08
N GLY A 75 12.96 -3.83 5.96
CA GLY A 75 13.96 -2.82 6.34
C GLY A 75 14.30 -2.77 7.83
N GLU A 76 13.87 -3.76 8.62
CA GLU A 76 14.13 -3.82 10.08
C GLU A 76 15.35 -4.70 10.44
N GLY A 77 16.10 -5.17 9.44
CA GLY A 77 17.33 -5.97 9.61
C GLY A 77 17.09 -7.47 9.60
N GLU A 78 16.01 -7.99 10.16
CA GLU A 78 15.66 -9.42 10.10
C GLU A 78 14.41 -9.64 9.23
N PRO A 79 14.44 -10.60 8.29
CA PRO A 79 13.27 -10.93 7.51
C PRO A 79 12.11 -11.42 8.36
N ARG A 80 10.90 -11.01 8.02
CA ARG A 80 9.67 -11.45 8.69
C ARG A 80 9.07 -12.62 7.94
N GLN A 81 8.69 -13.66 8.69
CA GLN A 81 7.91 -14.76 8.14
C GLN A 81 6.46 -14.32 8.00
N ILE A 82 5.92 -14.41 6.79
CA ILE A 82 4.52 -14.06 6.49
C ILE A 82 3.90 -15.20 5.68
N VAL A 83 2.72 -15.63 6.09
CA VAL A 83 1.91 -16.61 5.38
C VAL A 83 0.94 -15.88 4.45
N CYS A 84 0.94 -16.23 3.17
CA CYS A 84 0.11 -15.59 2.15
C CYS A 84 -0.67 -16.62 1.33
N GLY A 85 -1.93 -16.29 0.99
CA GLY A 85 -2.79 -17.13 0.14
C GLY A 85 -2.70 -16.81 -1.36
N ALA A 86 -2.07 -15.70 -1.74
CA ALA A 86 -1.91 -15.31 -3.13
C ALA A 86 -0.70 -16.00 -3.78
N TRP A 87 -0.78 -16.21 -5.10
CA TRP A 87 0.26 -16.89 -5.90
C TRP A 87 0.74 -16.05 -7.10
N ASN A 88 0.32 -14.77 -7.16
CA ASN A 88 0.69 -13.86 -8.25
C ASN A 88 2.07 -13.22 -8.08
N PHE A 89 2.87 -13.65 -7.12
CA PHE A 89 4.21 -13.14 -6.83
C PHE A 89 5.16 -14.26 -6.42
N GLY A 90 6.45 -13.96 -6.35
CA GLY A 90 7.51 -14.89 -5.93
C GLY A 90 8.69 -14.17 -5.29
N ALA A 91 9.80 -14.87 -5.10
CA ALA A 91 11.04 -14.29 -4.61
C ALA A 91 11.51 -13.13 -5.52
N GLY A 92 11.98 -12.06 -4.92
CA GLY A 92 12.39 -10.83 -5.59
C GLY A 92 11.25 -9.79 -5.78
N ALA A 93 9.99 -10.16 -5.56
CA ALA A 93 8.88 -9.23 -5.67
C ALA A 93 8.92 -8.16 -4.57
N THR A 94 8.51 -6.95 -4.93
CA THR A 94 8.27 -5.85 -3.98
C THR A 94 6.78 -5.77 -3.69
N VAL A 95 6.40 -5.75 -2.42
CA VAL A 95 5.02 -5.89 -1.98
C VAL A 95 4.67 -4.88 -0.87
N ALA A 96 3.38 -4.59 -0.72
CA ALA A 96 2.90 -3.83 0.42
C ALA A 96 2.66 -4.78 1.61
N VAL A 97 3.16 -4.41 2.78
CA VAL A 97 3.09 -5.21 4.02
C VAL A 97 2.47 -4.39 5.13
N ALA A 98 1.51 -4.98 5.85
CA ALA A 98 1.05 -4.48 7.14
C ALA A 98 1.73 -5.24 8.26
N LEU A 99 2.27 -4.50 9.22
CA LEU A 99 2.87 -5.05 10.43
C LEU A 99 1.81 -5.34 11.51
N PRO A 100 2.11 -6.20 12.51
CA PRO A 100 1.25 -6.37 13.67
C PRO A 100 1.00 -5.02 14.37
N GLY A 101 -0.25 -4.76 14.72
CA GLY A 101 -0.71 -3.48 15.23
C GLY A 101 -1.39 -2.59 14.19
N ALA A 102 -1.14 -2.81 12.89
CA ALA A 102 -1.75 -2.01 11.83
C ALA A 102 -3.29 -2.19 11.81
N ARG A 103 -4.00 -1.08 11.61
CA ARG A 103 -5.45 -1.07 11.38
C ARG A 103 -5.72 -0.98 9.89
N LEU A 104 -6.25 -2.05 9.33
CA LEU A 104 -6.69 -2.08 7.93
C LEU A 104 -8.01 -1.32 7.76
N PRO A 105 -8.24 -0.67 6.62
CA PRO A 105 -9.53 -0.07 6.30
C PRO A 105 -10.67 -1.08 6.46
N GLY A 106 -11.73 -0.69 7.17
CA GLY A 106 -12.89 -1.55 7.40
C GLY A 106 -12.68 -2.72 8.38
N ALA A 107 -11.51 -2.82 9.02
CA ALA A 107 -11.27 -3.83 10.05
C ALA A 107 -11.64 -3.33 11.45
N ASP A 108 -12.39 -4.14 12.20
CA ASP A 108 -12.81 -3.81 13.57
C ASP A 108 -11.66 -3.87 14.60
N ALA A 109 -10.59 -4.58 14.28
CA ALA A 109 -9.46 -4.79 15.19
C ALA A 109 -8.10 -4.63 14.47
N PRO A 110 -7.05 -4.25 15.20
CA PRO A 110 -5.71 -4.19 14.64
C PRO A 110 -5.21 -5.59 14.25
N LEU A 111 -4.34 -5.63 13.23
CA LEU A 111 -3.69 -6.85 12.76
C LEU A 111 -2.83 -7.45 13.89
N GLY A 112 -3.06 -8.71 14.22
CA GLY A 112 -2.25 -9.46 15.16
C GLY A 112 -1.27 -10.41 14.47
N GLU A 113 -0.34 -10.97 15.24
CA GLU A 113 0.37 -12.17 14.79
C GLU A 113 -0.62 -13.34 14.72
N ALA A 114 -0.57 -14.09 13.63
CA ALA A 114 -1.48 -15.20 13.40
C ALA A 114 -0.71 -16.51 13.23
N LYS A 115 -1.20 -17.58 13.86
CA LYS A 115 -0.69 -18.94 13.63
C LYS A 115 -1.57 -19.64 12.62
N LEU A 116 -1.08 -19.82 11.40
CA LEU A 116 -1.80 -20.42 10.27
C LEU A 116 -1.23 -21.80 9.95
N ARG A 117 -2.03 -22.84 10.19
CA ARG A 117 -1.64 -24.24 9.93
C ARG A 117 -0.30 -24.69 10.54
N GLY A 118 0.06 -24.11 11.69
CA GLY A 118 1.29 -24.44 12.41
C GLY A 118 2.41 -23.40 12.27
N GLU A 119 2.37 -22.59 11.20
CA GLU A 119 3.35 -21.53 10.95
C GLU A 119 2.86 -20.16 11.46
N VAL A 120 3.80 -19.35 11.98
CA VAL A 120 3.50 -18.02 12.51
C VAL A 120 3.65 -17.00 11.40
N SER A 121 2.61 -16.19 11.16
CA SER A 121 2.65 -15.02 10.30
C SER A 121 2.83 -13.76 11.15
N ARG A 122 3.92 -13.02 10.90
CA ARG A 122 4.27 -11.78 11.62
C ARG A 122 4.01 -10.55 10.75
N GLY A 123 2.82 -10.50 10.17
CA GLY A 123 2.36 -9.46 9.27
C GLY A 123 1.45 -10.01 8.20
N MET A 124 1.06 -9.13 7.28
CA MET A 124 0.18 -9.46 6.16
C MET A 124 0.65 -8.76 4.89
N ILE A 125 0.76 -9.51 3.79
CA ILE A 125 0.99 -8.94 2.45
C ILE A 125 -0.37 -8.54 1.90
N LEU A 126 -0.48 -7.32 1.35
CA LEU A 126 -1.74 -6.66 1.09
C LEU A 126 -2.11 -6.63 -0.40
N SER A 127 -3.40 -6.73 -0.68
CA SER A 127 -4.01 -6.43 -1.98
C SER A 127 -4.40 -4.94 -2.09
N GLU A 128 -4.71 -4.47 -3.29
CA GLU A 128 -5.24 -3.12 -3.51
C GLU A 128 -6.54 -2.88 -2.75
N ARG A 129 -7.40 -3.91 -2.68
CA ARG A 129 -8.68 -3.83 -1.98
C ARG A 129 -8.51 -3.64 -0.47
N GLU A 130 -7.57 -4.35 0.16
CA GLU A 130 -7.31 -4.23 1.60
C GLU A 130 -6.76 -2.87 1.99
N LEU A 131 -6.23 -2.14 1.02
CA LEU A 131 -5.73 -0.78 1.18
C LEU A 131 -6.73 0.29 0.68
N GLU A 132 -7.91 -0.11 0.20
CA GLU A 132 -8.91 0.78 -0.44
C GLU A 132 -8.34 1.64 -1.58
N LEU A 133 -7.32 1.14 -2.29
CA LEU A 133 -6.71 1.81 -3.44
C LEU A 133 -7.29 1.37 -4.76
N GLY A 134 -7.88 0.20 -4.79
CA GLY A 134 -8.50 -0.40 -5.96
C GLY A 134 -9.52 -1.46 -5.58
N THR A 135 -10.10 -2.09 -6.58
CA THR A 135 -11.09 -3.17 -6.42
C THR A 135 -10.50 -4.56 -6.63
N ASP A 136 -9.23 -4.65 -7.06
CA ASP A 136 -8.58 -5.91 -7.32
C ASP A 136 -8.26 -6.66 -6.02
N HIS A 137 -8.70 -7.90 -5.97
CA HIS A 137 -8.50 -8.84 -4.87
C HIS A 137 -8.09 -10.24 -5.37
N ALA A 138 -7.83 -10.39 -6.65
CA ALA A 138 -7.39 -11.66 -7.24
C ALA A 138 -5.98 -12.07 -6.80
N GLY A 139 -5.21 -11.12 -6.26
CA GLY A 139 -3.87 -11.34 -5.74
C GLY A 139 -3.43 -10.21 -4.82
N ILE A 140 -2.16 -10.24 -4.41
CA ILE A 140 -1.56 -9.14 -3.66
C ILE A 140 -1.10 -8.04 -4.62
N MET A 141 -0.94 -6.82 -4.09
CA MET A 141 -0.37 -5.71 -4.83
C MET A 141 1.15 -5.86 -4.95
N VAL A 142 1.61 -6.06 -6.20
CA VAL A 142 3.04 -6.06 -6.54
C VAL A 142 3.44 -4.64 -6.92
N LEU A 143 4.41 -4.10 -6.22
CA LEU A 143 4.94 -2.75 -6.42
C LEU A 143 6.12 -2.76 -7.39
N PRO A 144 6.44 -1.61 -8.04
CA PRO A 144 7.72 -1.43 -8.71
C PRO A 144 8.87 -1.66 -7.73
N GLU A 145 10.06 -1.95 -8.25
CA GLU A 145 11.22 -2.20 -7.40
C GLU A 145 11.54 -0.97 -6.53
N THR A 146 11.46 -1.14 -5.23
CA THR A 146 11.64 -0.09 -4.22
C THR A 146 12.40 -0.66 -3.04
N GLU A 147 13.13 0.18 -2.31
CA GLU A 147 13.88 -0.25 -1.14
C GLU A 147 12.95 -0.68 0.00
N PRO A 148 13.25 -1.79 0.70
CA PRO A 148 12.50 -2.25 1.86
C PRO A 148 12.47 -1.20 2.98
N GLY A 149 11.38 -1.17 3.75
CA GLY A 149 11.21 -0.22 4.84
C GLY A 149 10.79 1.19 4.42
N THR A 150 10.63 1.44 3.12
CA THR A 150 10.14 2.73 2.65
C THR A 150 8.69 2.91 3.07
N ASP A 151 8.38 4.04 3.71
CA ASP A 151 6.99 4.45 3.98
C ASP A 151 6.28 4.67 2.64
N ARG A 152 5.11 4.09 2.50
CA ARG A 152 4.30 4.14 1.28
C ARG A 152 4.00 5.55 0.78
N ARG A 153 4.03 6.57 1.63
CA ARG A 153 3.92 7.98 1.22
C ARG A 153 5.01 8.42 0.24
N SER A 154 6.18 7.78 0.28
CA SER A 154 7.26 8.06 -0.68
C SER A 154 7.03 7.41 -2.04
N GLU A 155 6.24 6.33 -2.12
CA GLU A 155 5.92 5.60 -3.34
C GLU A 155 4.87 6.30 -4.20
N GLU A 156 3.86 6.93 -3.63
CA GLU A 156 2.90 7.75 -4.39
C GLU A 156 3.59 8.83 -5.24
N ARG A 157 4.76 9.31 -4.80
CA ARG A 157 5.56 10.27 -5.58
C ARG A 157 6.28 9.63 -6.77
N ARG A 158 6.61 8.33 -6.71
CA ARG A 158 7.34 7.64 -7.80
C ARG A 158 6.41 7.10 -8.86
N VAL A 159 5.28 6.52 -8.47
CA VAL A 159 4.26 6.03 -9.41
C VAL A 159 3.73 7.15 -10.30
N GLY A 160 3.56 8.37 -9.77
CA GLY A 160 3.19 9.54 -10.56
C GLY A 160 4.22 9.94 -11.62
N LYS A 161 5.52 9.67 -11.42
CA LYS A 161 6.56 9.97 -12.39
C LYS A 161 6.66 8.96 -13.54
N GLU A 162 6.43 7.69 -13.28
CA GLU A 162 6.49 6.66 -14.32
C GLU A 162 5.28 6.67 -15.26
N CYS A 163 4.10 7.07 -14.78
CA CYS A 163 2.96 7.31 -15.66
C CYS A 163 3.17 8.43 -16.68
N ARG A 164 4.08 9.39 -16.43
CA ARG A 164 4.41 10.46 -17.40
C ARG A 164 5.17 9.97 -18.63
N SER A 165 5.96 8.90 -18.53
CA SER A 165 6.77 8.42 -19.65
C SER A 165 5.99 7.60 -20.68
N ARG A 166 4.75 7.20 -20.38
CA ARG A 166 3.89 6.39 -21.26
C ARG A 166 2.89 7.18 -22.10
N TRP A 167 2.71 8.47 -21.85
CA TRP A 167 1.80 9.32 -22.63
C TRP A 167 2.62 10.40 -23.36
N SER A 168 3.30 9.99 -24.42
CA SER A 168 3.72 10.91 -25.49
C SER A 168 2.60 10.95 -26.53
N PRO A 169 1.95 12.10 -26.78
CA PRO A 169 0.85 12.19 -27.75
C PRO A 169 1.30 12.36 -29.20
N TYR A 170 2.55 12.03 -29.53
CA TYR A 170 3.06 12.12 -30.89
C TYR A 170 3.83 10.86 -31.28
N HIS A 171 3.09 9.94 -31.87
CA HIS A 171 3.49 9.14 -33.03
C HIS A 171 2.24 8.80 -33.81
#